data_36a68e2a409ed54817dc47222b19c66d
#
_entry.id   36a68e2a409ed54817dc47222b19c66d
#
_cell.length_a   1.000
_cell.length_b   1.000
_cell.length_c   1.000
_cell.angle_alpha   90.00
_cell.angle_beta   90.00
_cell.angle_gamma   90.00
#
_symmetry.space_group_name_H-M   'P 1'
#
loop_
_entity.id
_entity.type
_entity.pdbx_description
1 polymer ?
#
loop_
_entity_poly.entity_id
_entity_poly.type
_entity_poly.pdbx_seq_one_letter_code
_entity_poly.pdbx_strand_id
1 'polypeptide(L)'
;DNNDMPNIMMKRVHSTLRRFVFNQRGVAAIEFALIFPAMALMYFGMLDLTYFISVNRKVTAASSVIADLVTTNKDKVTAASVEDYFYAGYQMVRPSPETALNVDLYNFEADTTKPAGAKLRWSKFNRAAASCGDEPSAANVKDLMTKGNDLLVARVCFTYTPMFGSFMGKKLLGNTAITLTK
;
A
#
# COMPACT_ATOMS: atom_id res chain seq x y z
N ASP A 1 56.28 0.13 -52.46
CA ASP A 1 56.29 0.59 -51.08
C ASP A 1 54.89 0.40 -50.41
N ASN A 2 54.44 -0.88 -50.31
CA ASN A 2 53.12 -1.21 -49.74
C ASN A 2 53.19 -1.81 -48.33
N ASN A 3 54.39 -1.78 -47.71
CA ASN A 3 54.59 -2.41 -46.39
C ASN A 3 54.53 -1.46 -45.18
N ASP A 4 54.37 -0.16 -45.39
CA ASP A 4 54.37 0.82 -44.29
C ASP A 4 52.98 1.17 -43.74
N MET A 5 51.93 0.87 -44.48
CA MET A 5 50.55 1.19 -44.06
C MET A 5 50.09 0.48 -42.78
N PRO A 6 50.32 -0.81 -42.55
CA PRO A 6 49.88 -1.51 -41.33
C PRO A 6 50.60 -1.00 -40.09
N ASN A 7 51.85 -0.60 -40.18
CA ASN A 7 52.63 -0.10 -39.04
C ASN A 7 52.15 1.29 -38.55
N ILE A 8 51.71 2.15 -39.44
CA ILE A 8 51.23 3.50 -39.11
C ILE A 8 49.85 3.40 -38.43
N MET A 9 48.99 2.50 -38.91
CA MET A 9 47.68 2.29 -38.35
C MET A 9 47.74 1.69 -36.95
N MET A 10 48.62 0.71 -36.75
CA MET A 10 48.83 0.05 -35.44
C MET A 10 49.43 1.02 -34.39
N LYS A 11 50.37 1.87 -34.78
CA LYS A 11 50.90 2.94 -33.91
C LYS A 11 49.85 3.99 -33.51
N ARG A 12 48.97 4.37 -34.42
CA ARG A 12 47.87 5.33 -34.11
C ARG A 12 46.86 4.71 -33.13
N VAL A 13 46.47 3.47 -33.32
CA VAL A 13 45.56 2.76 -32.40
C VAL A 13 46.19 2.62 -31.00
N HIS A 14 47.48 2.27 -30.95
CA HIS A 14 48.16 2.10 -29.66
C HIS A 14 48.36 3.45 -28.93
N SER A 15 48.62 4.56 -29.64
CA SER A 15 48.75 5.89 -29.04
C SER A 15 47.41 6.42 -28.53
N THR A 16 46.31 6.10 -29.21
CA THR A 16 44.96 6.51 -28.81
C THR A 16 44.50 5.71 -27.58
N LEU A 17 44.72 4.40 -27.54
CA LEU A 17 44.47 3.55 -26.39
C LEU A 17 45.28 3.98 -25.15
N ARG A 18 46.56 4.30 -25.33
CA ARG A 18 47.43 4.79 -24.25
C ARG A 18 46.96 6.14 -23.70
N ARG A 19 46.47 7.05 -24.53
CA ARG A 19 45.82 8.31 -24.08
C ARG A 19 44.54 8.09 -23.33
N PHE A 20 43.76 7.09 -23.69
CA PHE A 20 42.53 6.72 -22.98
C PHE A 20 42.83 6.13 -21.59
N VAL A 21 43.82 5.25 -21.50
CA VAL A 21 44.15 4.56 -20.21
C VAL A 21 44.85 5.53 -19.23
N PHE A 22 45.64 6.49 -19.71
CA PHE A 22 46.33 7.47 -18.87
C PHE A 22 45.55 8.77 -18.63
N ASN A 23 44.36 8.90 -19.16
CA ASN A 23 43.55 10.10 -18.97
C ASN A 23 42.79 10.02 -17.64
N GLN A 24 43.37 10.58 -16.59
CA GLN A 24 42.78 10.63 -15.23
C GLN A 24 41.37 11.29 -15.18
N ARG A 25 40.99 12.04 -16.24
CA ARG A 25 39.62 12.59 -16.35
C ARG A 25 38.56 11.51 -16.53
N GLY A 26 38.92 10.31 -17.00
CA GLY A 26 37.99 9.16 -17.11
C GLY A 26 37.76 8.41 -15.81
N VAL A 27 38.68 8.49 -14.87
CA VAL A 27 38.60 7.74 -13.60
C VAL A 27 37.38 8.19 -12.78
N ALA A 28 37.18 9.50 -12.65
CA ALA A 28 36.02 10.06 -11.94
C ALA A 28 34.68 9.65 -12.59
N ALA A 29 34.63 9.52 -13.91
CA ALA A 29 33.42 9.07 -14.60
C ALA A 29 33.11 7.59 -14.34
N ILE A 30 34.13 6.75 -14.22
CA ILE A 30 33.98 5.32 -13.90
C ILE A 30 33.54 5.16 -12.43
N GLU A 31 34.15 5.90 -11.50
CA GLU A 31 33.77 5.92 -10.08
C GLU A 31 32.30 6.36 -9.93
N PHE A 32 31.90 7.44 -10.60
CA PHE A 32 30.52 7.89 -10.60
C PHE A 32 29.57 6.84 -11.19
N ALA A 33 29.94 6.21 -12.31
CA ALA A 33 29.13 5.19 -12.96
C ALA A 33 28.89 3.95 -12.07
N LEU A 34 29.84 3.63 -11.18
CA LEU A 34 29.70 2.52 -10.20
C LEU A 34 28.81 2.91 -9.02
N ILE A 35 28.88 4.16 -8.56
CA ILE A 35 28.14 4.63 -7.38
C ILE A 35 26.71 5.01 -7.76
N PHE A 36 26.52 5.58 -8.96
CA PHE A 36 25.24 6.10 -9.43
C PHE A 36 24.08 5.09 -9.35
N PRO A 37 24.21 3.83 -9.78
CA PRO A 37 23.12 2.86 -9.66
C PRO A 37 22.70 2.62 -8.21
N ALA A 38 23.64 2.54 -7.28
CA ALA A 38 23.36 2.35 -5.87
C ALA A 38 22.63 3.57 -5.28
N MET A 39 23.07 4.78 -5.59
CA MET A 39 22.43 6.02 -5.18
C MET A 39 21.02 6.16 -5.77
N ALA A 40 20.85 5.80 -7.04
CA ALA A 40 19.55 5.84 -7.71
C ALA A 40 18.56 4.86 -7.05
N LEU A 41 18.97 3.63 -6.73
CA LEU A 41 18.15 2.66 -6.03
C LEU A 41 17.75 3.14 -4.63
N MET A 42 18.66 3.73 -3.87
CA MET A 42 18.35 4.33 -2.57
C MET A 42 17.35 5.48 -2.70
N TYR A 43 17.54 6.36 -3.66
CA TYR A 43 16.66 7.51 -3.90
C TYR A 43 15.23 7.06 -4.25
N PHE A 44 15.09 6.18 -5.24
CA PHE A 44 13.77 5.66 -5.64
C PHE A 44 13.13 4.81 -4.55
N GLY A 45 13.90 4.02 -3.82
CA GLY A 45 13.40 3.26 -2.67
C GLY A 45 12.86 4.17 -1.56
N MET A 46 13.50 5.31 -1.30
CA MET A 46 13.02 6.30 -0.34
C MET A 46 11.71 6.96 -0.78
N LEU A 47 11.57 7.26 -2.08
CA LEU A 47 10.32 7.79 -2.63
C LEU A 47 9.16 6.81 -2.47
N ASP A 48 9.37 5.53 -2.83
CA ASP A 48 8.35 4.49 -2.66
C ASP A 48 7.96 4.30 -1.19
N LEU A 49 8.93 4.29 -0.27
CA LEU A 49 8.68 4.17 1.16
C LEU A 49 7.85 5.36 1.70
N THR A 50 8.17 6.57 1.29
CA THR A 50 7.44 7.78 1.70
C THR A 50 6.00 7.73 1.21
N TYR A 51 5.79 7.32 -0.03
CA TYR A 51 4.46 7.14 -0.59
C TYR A 51 3.67 6.04 0.13
N PHE A 52 4.31 4.90 0.40
CA PHE A 52 3.73 3.80 1.18
C PHE A 52 3.23 4.25 2.56
N ILE A 53 4.07 4.97 3.32
CA ILE A 53 3.71 5.50 4.65
C ILE A 53 2.54 6.48 4.54
N SER A 54 2.56 7.36 3.53
CA SER A 54 1.48 8.32 3.29
C SER A 54 0.15 7.62 3.03
N VAL A 55 0.14 6.62 2.14
CA VAL A 55 -1.08 5.84 1.84
C VAL A 55 -1.56 5.08 3.07
N ASN A 56 -0.67 4.47 3.84
CA ASN A 56 -1.04 3.75 5.06
C ASN A 56 -1.75 4.66 6.08
N ARG A 57 -1.25 5.88 6.27
CA ARG A 57 -1.92 6.88 7.14
C ARG A 57 -3.30 7.27 6.61
N LYS A 58 -3.45 7.44 5.30
CA LYS A 58 -4.74 7.75 4.66
C LYS A 58 -5.75 6.62 4.85
N VAL A 59 -5.33 5.36 4.68
CA VAL A 59 -6.17 4.19 4.91
C VAL A 59 -6.62 4.10 6.37
N THR A 60 -5.73 4.39 7.31
CA THR A 60 -6.06 4.45 8.74
C THR A 60 -7.10 5.54 9.02
N ALA A 61 -6.90 6.74 8.49
CA ALA A 61 -7.87 7.83 8.66
C ALA A 61 -9.22 7.50 8.00
N ALA A 62 -9.22 6.88 6.81
CA ALA A 62 -10.44 6.47 6.13
C ALA A 62 -11.24 5.44 6.97
N SER A 63 -10.56 4.46 7.60
CA SER A 63 -11.25 3.47 8.43
C SER A 63 -11.95 4.09 9.63
N SER A 64 -11.33 5.08 10.30
CA SER A 64 -11.95 5.77 11.44
C SER A 64 -13.14 6.63 11.00
N VAL A 65 -13.02 7.37 9.90
CA VAL A 65 -14.13 8.18 9.37
C VAL A 65 -15.30 7.33 8.94
N ILE A 66 -15.05 6.20 8.27
CA ILE A 66 -16.12 5.27 7.89
C ILE A 66 -16.80 4.70 9.13
N ALA A 67 -16.03 4.31 10.15
CA ALA A 67 -16.61 3.81 11.41
C ALA A 67 -17.52 4.85 12.07
N ASP A 68 -17.11 6.12 12.11
CA ASP A 68 -17.91 7.22 12.64
C ASP A 68 -19.19 7.46 11.84
N LEU A 69 -19.12 7.47 10.52
CA LEU A 69 -20.27 7.64 9.64
C LEU A 69 -21.31 6.51 9.84
N VAL A 70 -20.85 5.27 9.95
CA VAL A 70 -21.73 4.13 10.15
C VAL A 70 -22.35 4.14 11.55
N THR A 71 -21.60 4.52 12.59
CA THR A 71 -22.15 4.60 13.97
C THR A 71 -23.22 5.66 14.11
N THR A 72 -23.07 6.77 13.39
CA THR A 72 -24.06 7.86 13.36
C THR A 72 -25.38 7.42 12.69
N ASN A 73 -25.33 6.50 11.73
CA ASN A 73 -26.47 6.06 10.92
C ASN A 73 -26.79 4.55 11.10
N LYS A 74 -26.44 3.95 12.24
CA LYS A 74 -26.47 2.51 12.47
C LYS A 74 -27.81 1.82 12.14
N ASP A 75 -28.94 2.51 12.33
CA ASP A 75 -30.27 1.95 12.11
C ASP A 75 -30.69 1.97 10.62
N LYS A 76 -29.91 2.63 9.76
CA LYS A 76 -30.22 2.86 8.35
C LYS A 76 -29.12 2.37 7.39
N VAL A 77 -28.27 1.44 7.81
CA VAL A 77 -27.20 0.90 6.97
C VAL A 77 -27.78 0.02 5.88
N THR A 78 -27.95 0.58 4.68
CA THR A 78 -28.40 -0.09 3.46
C THR A 78 -27.23 -0.37 2.54
N ALA A 79 -27.44 -1.13 1.47
CA ALA A 79 -26.41 -1.35 0.45
C ALA A 79 -25.99 -0.01 -0.22
N ALA A 80 -26.94 0.91 -0.44
CA ALA A 80 -26.66 2.22 -1.00
C ALA A 80 -25.81 3.08 -0.05
N SER A 81 -26.10 3.09 1.25
CA SER A 81 -25.29 3.84 2.22
C SER A 81 -23.87 3.29 2.36
N VAL A 82 -23.64 2.00 2.16
CA VAL A 82 -22.28 1.43 2.13
C VAL A 82 -21.49 1.95 0.93
N GLU A 83 -22.14 2.16 -0.19
CA GLU A 83 -21.49 2.75 -1.37
C GLU A 83 -21.11 4.22 -1.13
N ASP A 84 -21.94 4.98 -0.46
CA ASP A 84 -21.62 6.35 -0.03
C ASP A 84 -20.43 6.39 0.94
N TYR A 85 -20.37 5.46 1.90
CA TYR A 85 -19.25 5.33 2.83
C TYR A 85 -17.96 4.91 2.11
N PHE A 86 -18.06 4.01 1.14
CA PHE A 86 -16.95 3.65 0.28
C PHE A 86 -16.42 4.87 -0.48
N TYR A 87 -17.32 5.65 -1.08
CA TYR A 87 -16.94 6.85 -1.81
C TYR A 87 -16.27 7.90 -0.92
N ALA A 88 -16.77 8.10 0.29
CA ALA A 88 -16.14 8.97 1.28
C ALA A 88 -14.71 8.52 1.63
N GLY A 89 -14.54 7.23 1.91
CA GLY A 89 -13.21 6.63 2.17
C GLY A 89 -12.27 6.73 0.96
N TYR A 90 -12.80 6.51 -0.24
CA TYR A 90 -12.04 6.63 -1.48
C TYR A 90 -11.50 8.05 -1.71
N GLN A 91 -12.30 9.08 -1.45
CA GLN A 91 -11.86 10.49 -1.58
C GLN A 91 -10.64 10.79 -0.71
N MET A 92 -10.49 10.13 0.44
CA MET A 92 -9.34 10.32 1.33
C MET A 92 -8.05 9.68 0.78
N VAL A 93 -8.18 8.61 -0.02
CA VAL A 93 -7.03 7.84 -0.53
C VAL A 93 -6.57 8.33 -1.92
N ARG A 94 -7.35 9.23 -2.57
CA ARG A 94 -6.95 9.79 -3.87
C ARG A 94 -5.51 10.36 -3.84
N PRO A 95 -4.77 10.30 -4.97
CA PRO A 95 -5.18 9.97 -6.34
C PRO A 95 -5.12 8.49 -6.74
N SER A 96 -5.10 7.57 -5.79
CA SER A 96 -5.04 6.13 -6.07
C SER A 96 -6.27 5.62 -6.83
N PRO A 97 -6.17 4.52 -7.60
CA PRO A 97 -7.31 3.99 -8.34
C PRO A 97 -8.39 3.46 -7.38
N GLU A 98 -9.64 3.68 -7.72
CA GLU A 98 -10.82 3.26 -6.95
C GLU A 98 -10.85 1.74 -6.74
N THR A 99 -10.42 0.98 -7.74
CA THR A 99 -10.33 -0.49 -7.70
C THR A 99 -9.34 -1.05 -6.68
N ALA A 100 -8.50 -0.20 -6.08
CA ALA A 100 -7.54 -0.61 -5.07
C ALA A 100 -8.10 -0.60 -3.64
N LEU A 101 -9.28 0.00 -3.41
CA LEU A 101 -9.89 0.16 -2.10
C LEU A 101 -11.03 -0.84 -1.89
N ASN A 102 -11.06 -1.47 -0.72
CA ASN A 102 -12.19 -2.27 -0.23
C ASN A 102 -12.63 -1.79 1.13
N VAL A 103 -13.93 -1.88 1.38
CA VAL A 103 -14.54 -1.59 2.67
C VAL A 103 -15.40 -2.77 3.09
N ASP A 104 -15.09 -3.35 4.25
CA ASP A 104 -15.84 -4.41 4.88
C ASP A 104 -16.39 -3.91 6.23
N LEU A 105 -17.69 -3.99 6.41
CA LEU A 105 -18.39 -3.58 7.64
C LEU A 105 -19.03 -4.79 8.30
N TYR A 106 -18.84 -4.93 9.61
CA TYR A 106 -19.41 -5.99 10.42
C TYR A 106 -20.06 -5.38 11.67
N ASN A 107 -21.28 -5.78 11.96
CA ASN A 107 -21.92 -5.43 13.22
C ASN A 107 -22.11 -6.68 14.07
N PHE A 108 -21.61 -6.63 15.29
CA PHE A 108 -21.75 -7.69 16.29
C PHE A 108 -22.65 -7.23 17.43
N GLU A 109 -23.56 -8.10 17.81
CA GLU A 109 -24.48 -7.94 18.94
C GLU A 109 -24.01 -8.82 20.10
N ALA A 110 -24.17 -8.33 21.34
CA ALA A 110 -23.87 -9.11 22.53
C ALA A 110 -24.87 -10.26 22.67
N ASP A 111 -24.38 -11.49 22.67
CA ASP A 111 -25.18 -12.70 22.84
C ASP A 111 -24.74 -13.47 24.11
N THR A 112 -25.49 -13.30 25.19
CA THR A 112 -25.21 -13.97 26.47
C THR A 112 -25.52 -15.47 26.44
N THR A 113 -26.21 -15.96 25.41
CA THR A 113 -26.59 -17.37 25.26
C THR A 113 -25.51 -18.22 24.62
N LYS A 114 -24.50 -17.59 23.98
CA LYS A 114 -23.43 -18.29 23.27
C LYS A 114 -22.11 -18.23 24.01
N PRO A 115 -21.29 -19.30 23.94
CA PRO A 115 -19.95 -19.31 24.54
C PRO A 115 -19.05 -18.19 24.03
N ALA A 116 -19.23 -17.79 22.78
CA ALA A 116 -18.48 -16.67 22.16
C ALA A 116 -18.92 -15.30 22.71
N GLY A 117 -20.08 -15.17 23.35
CA GLY A 117 -20.59 -13.93 23.93
C GLY A 117 -20.90 -12.83 22.91
N ALA A 118 -20.76 -13.10 21.62
CA ALA A 118 -21.00 -12.18 20.51
C ALA A 118 -21.65 -12.93 19.34
N LYS A 119 -22.53 -12.25 18.60
CA LYS A 119 -23.17 -12.77 17.40
C LYS A 119 -23.06 -11.72 16.28
N LEU A 120 -22.67 -12.16 15.09
CA LEU A 120 -22.73 -11.31 13.91
C LEU A 120 -24.19 -11.02 13.57
N ARG A 121 -24.59 -9.75 13.59
CA ARG A 121 -25.94 -9.28 13.25
C ARG A 121 -26.08 -9.05 11.75
N TRP A 122 -25.12 -8.35 11.17
CA TRP A 122 -25.04 -8.14 9.74
C TRP A 122 -23.60 -7.84 9.28
N SER A 123 -23.35 -8.14 8.03
CA SER A 123 -22.12 -7.72 7.32
C SER A 123 -22.47 -7.07 6.00
N LYS A 124 -21.71 -6.06 5.62
CA LYS A 124 -21.84 -5.33 4.36
C LYS A 124 -20.46 -5.10 3.76
N PHE A 125 -20.37 -5.27 2.46
CA PHE A 125 -19.11 -5.20 1.75
C PHE A 125 -19.23 -4.31 0.51
N ASN A 126 -18.23 -3.51 0.27
CA ASN A 126 -17.93 -2.97 -1.04
C ASN A 126 -16.52 -3.43 -1.41
N ARG A 127 -16.42 -4.37 -2.34
CA ARG A 127 -15.15 -5.00 -2.74
C ARG A 127 -14.85 -4.68 -4.19
N ALA A 128 -13.94 -3.74 -4.41
CA ALA A 128 -13.42 -3.42 -5.74
C ALA A 128 -12.14 -4.22 -6.07
N ALA A 129 -11.44 -4.72 -5.05
CA ALA A 129 -10.19 -5.47 -5.17
C ALA A 129 -10.24 -6.79 -4.39
N ALA A 130 -9.09 -7.34 -4.02
CA ALA A 130 -9.00 -8.56 -3.22
C ALA A 130 -9.59 -8.37 -1.82
N SER A 131 -10.16 -9.46 -1.23
CA SER A 131 -10.70 -9.44 0.13
C SER A 131 -9.69 -8.88 1.14
N CYS A 132 -10.20 -8.18 2.15
CA CYS A 132 -9.40 -7.67 3.28
C CYS A 132 -8.82 -8.75 4.21
N GLY A 133 -9.02 -10.01 3.91
CA GLY A 133 -8.70 -11.16 4.74
C GLY A 133 -9.93 -11.82 5.33
N ASP A 134 -9.72 -12.71 6.30
CA ASP A 134 -10.80 -13.51 6.89
C ASP A 134 -11.76 -12.65 7.71
N GLU A 135 -13.01 -13.08 7.79
CA GLU A 135 -14.03 -12.44 8.60
C GLU A 135 -13.62 -12.42 10.08
N PRO A 136 -13.82 -11.28 10.80
CA PRO A 136 -13.54 -11.22 12.23
C PRO A 136 -14.41 -12.24 12.98
N SER A 137 -13.78 -13.14 13.73
CA SER A 137 -14.56 -14.11 14.51
C SER A 137 -15.19 -13.46 15.73
N ALA A 138 -16.39 -13.93 16.10
CA ALA A 138 -17.07 -13.49 17.32
C ALA A 138 -16.21 -13.65 18.58
N ALA A 139 -15.35 -14.65 18.63
CA ALA A 139 -14.43 -14.88 19.75
C ALA A 139 -13.39 -13.75 19.89
N ASN A 140 -12.90 -13.21 18.78
CA ASN A 140 -11.88 -12.14 18.79
C ASN A 140 -12.45 -10.78 19.20
N VAL A 141 -13.75 -10.57 19.03
CA VAL A 141 -14.41 -9.29 19.34
C VAL A 141 -15.10 -9.27 20.71
N LYS A 142 -15.27 -10.45 21.33
CA LYS A 142 -15.95 -10.60 22.62
C LYS A 142 -15.38 -9.70 23.72
N ASP A 143 -14.07 -9.65 23.85
CA ASP A 143 -13.38 -8.91 24.91
C ASP A 143 -13.48 -7.39 24.74
N LEU A 144 -13.85 -6.95 23.54
CA LEU A 144 -14.07 -5.54 23.21
C LEU A 144 -15.52 -5.09 23.44
N MET A 145 -16.45 -6.03 23.64
CA MET A 145 -17.87 -5.74 23.81
C MET A 145 -18.20 -5.45 25.27
N THR A 146 -18.92 -4.35 25.48
CA THR A 146 -19.51 -4.04 26.79
C THR A 146 -20.97 -4.50 26.78
N LYS A 147 -21.46 -5.01 27.91
CA LYS A 147 -22.87 -5.49 28.04
C LYS A 147 -23.85 -4.41 27.55
N GLY A 148 -24.70 -4.81 26.61
CA GLY A 148 -25.79 -3.97 26.09
C GLY A 148 -25.41 -3.06 24.92
N ASN A 149 -24.18 -3.12 24.45
CA ASN A 149 -23.74 -2.32 23.29
C ASN A 149 -23.42 -3.22 22.10
N ASP A 150 -23.76 -2.77 20.92
CA ASP A 150 -23.31 -3.38 19.68
C ASP A 150 -21.86 -2.95 19.38
N LEU A 151 -21.12 -3.81 18.70
CA LEU A 151 -19.78 -3.52 18.23
C LEU A 151 -19.76 -3.42 16.71
N LEU A 152 -19.35 -2.25 16.19
CA LEU A 152 -19.10 -2.08 14.78
C LEU A 152 -17.61 -2.26 14.49
N VAL A 153 -17.31 -3.10 13.51
CA VAL A 153 -15.97 -3.28 12.97
C VAL A 153 -15.97 -2.79 11.52
N ALA A 154 -15.28 -1.69 11.26
CA ALA A 154 -15.04 -1.18 9.92
C ALA A 154 -13.62 -1.54 9.51
N ARG A 155 -13.48 -2.32 8.46
CA ARG A 155 -12.19 -2.70 7.88
C ARG A 155 -12.03 -2.07 6.51
N VAL A 156 -10.95 -1.33 6.35
CA VAL A 156 -10.59 -0.71 5.08
C VAL A 156 -9.26 -1.27 4.61
N CYS A 157 -9.24 -1.77 3.39
CA CYS A 157 -8.05 -2.36 2.78
C CYS A 157 -7.72 -1.68 1.47
N PHE A 158 -6.45 -1.54 1.23
CA PHE A 158 -5.93 -0.91 0.04
C PHE A 158 -4.83 -1.76 -0.60
N THR A 159 -4.95 -2.04 -1.89
CA THR A 159 -3.92 -2.74 -2.64
C THR A 159 -2.87 -1.74 -3.14
N TYR A 160 -1.74 -1.71 -2.46
CA TYR A 160 -0.60 -0.86 -2.82
C TYR A 160 0.21 -1.50 -3.96
N THR A 161 0.51 -0.70 -4.98
CA THR A 161 1.42 -1.07 -6.07
C THR A 161 2.61 -0.11 -6.05
N PRO A 162 3.83 -0.58 -5.75
CA PRO A 162 5.02 0.26 -5.76
C PRO A 162 5.28 0.86 -7.14
N MET A 163 5.76 2.11 -7.19
CA MET A 163 6.07 2.78 -8.47
C MET A 163 7.30 2.18 -9.15
N PHE A 164 8.33 1.86 -8.35
CA PHE A 164 9.62 1.36 -8.86
C PHE A 164 9.88 -0.10 -8.50
N GLY A 165 9.06 -0.68 -7.63
CA GLY A 165 9.22 -2.02 -7.10
C GLY A 165 8.29 -3.04 -7.74
N SER A 166 8.10 -3.06 -9.06
CA SER A 166 7.31 -4.11 -9.72
C SER A 166 7.82 -5.53 -9.38
N PHE A 167 9.10 -5.65 -9.01
CA PHE A 167 9.71 -6.88 -8.49
C PHE A 167 9.30 -7.22 -7.03
N MET A 168 8.81 -6.23 -6.24
CA MET A 168 8.33 -6.46 -4.88
C MET A 168 6.87 -6.96 -4.83
N GLY A 169 6.18 -6.95 -5.96
CA GLY A 169 4.78 -7.35 -6.06
C GLY A 169 3.81 -6.35 -5.41
N LYS A 170 2.52 -6.65 -5.54
CA LYS A 170 1.46 -5.87 -4.89
C LYS A 170 1.40 -6.20 -3.40
N LYS A 171 1.27 -5.20 -2.54
CA LYS A 171 1.11 -5.38 -1.10
C LYS A 171 -0.27 -4.88 -0.65
N LEU A 172 -1.00 -5.76 0.03
CA LEU A 172 -2.26 -5.40 0.66
C LEU A 172 -1.97 -4.63 1.96
N LEU A 173 -2.45 -3.40 2.03
CA LEU A 173 -2.49 -2.60 3.25
C LEU A 173 -3.90 -2.67 3.81
N GLY A 174 -4.03 -3.07 5.06
CA GLY A 174 -5.32 -3.13 5.72
C GLY A 174 -5.27 -2.41 7.06
N ASN A 175 -6.34 -1.71 7.38
CA ASN A 175 -6.56 -1.18 8.70
C ASN A 175 -7.98 -1.47 9.17
N THR A 176 -8.12 -1.72 10.46
CA THR A 176 -9.40 -2.04 11.10
C THR A 176 -9.67 -0.98 12.16
N ALA A 177 -10.74 -0.22 11.98
CA ALA A 177 -11.29 0.61 13.03
C ALA A 177 -12.42 -0.15 13.73
N ILE A 178 -12.43 -0.10 15.05
CA ILE A 178 -13.43 -0.75 15.89
C ILE A 178 -14.11 0.34 16.71
N THR A 179 -15.42 0.39 16.63
CA THR A 179 -16.21 1.40 17.33
C THR A 179 -17.36 0.74 18.09
N LEU A 180 -17.55 1.14 19.35
CA LEU A 180 -18.69 0.72 20.16
C LEU A 180 -19.89 1.60 19.82
N THR A 181 -21.01 0.99 19.52
CA THR A 181 -22.30 1.68 19.31
C THR A 181 -23.19 1.46 20.53
N LYS A 182 -23.81 2.51 21.00
CA LYS A 182 -24.84 2.44 22.02
C LYS A 182 -26.20 2.14 21.42
#